data_cdaf729356fe3d4ce69bc1159a5474ad
#
_entry.id   cdaf729356fe3d4ce69bc1159a5474ad
#
_cell.length_a   1.000
_cell.length_b   1.000
_cell.length_c   1.000
_cell.angle_alpha   90.00
_cell.angle_beta   90.00
_cell.angle_gamma   90.00
#
_symmetry.space_group_name_H-M   'P 1'
#
loop_
_entity.id
_entity.type
_entity.pdbx_description
1 polymer ?
#
loop_
_entity_poly.entity_id
_entity_poly.type
_entity_poly.pdbx_seq_one_letter_code
_entity_poly.pdbx_strand_id
1 'polypeptide(L)'
;MKASLPVAGLLVATFLVAGCATNAPPAWTYAPDRMTDAPATPTPVAVQPSGSPGAGPTAPPDGSGGSVIPPLTPKSDLSPAPDGEVNVAVAPNVPPPAQRSQQATVDVHFDIVEGVQTIDLNTGTQYETWGYRINGETSVTTGTPGPIVRARVGDLLRFTITNLPGNIHPHNVDFHAVTGQGGGAADTTVAPGETAVIEARLLYPGIFMYHCAYGDVPLHISQGMYGGILVDPAEPLPQVEHELYMVQSEYYTTDGPDGALVTDRGAVTLEHPEYVVFNGAVGSLTGDNAPRMQVGDTMRIYFVNAGLNLDSNFHPIGSHWDKVYQEGALLNQPLRGSQTTLVPAGGGTVVELIGQVPMTVVLVDHALARAFDKGAIGQIVIEGEQDPEIFEVISEAGPSEPGGPTSAPQTPAPATPSGSPVAGEEISIVAGSGSAQPLDAPDEFAATEEPADYGVNELAVAIGTTVTWTNDDPGVMHTVTAADGSFDSGFLETGESFSYTFNTPGEFEYFCVPHPWMRARIVVMAH
;
A
#
# COMPACT_ATOMS: atom_id res chain seq x y z
N MET A 1 2.19 44.39 79.45
CA MET A 1 1.20 43.42 78.99
C MET A 1 1.92 42.49 78.08
N LYS A 2 2.17 41.24 78.49
CA LYS A 2 2.92 40.24 77.78
C LYS A 2 1.92 39.30 77.08
N ALA A 3 1.97 39.18 75.79
CA ALA A 3 1.20 38.20 75.03
C ALA A 3 2.13 37.02 74.68
N SER A 4 1.75 35.86 75.13
CA SER A 4 2.42 34.58 74.88
C SER A 4 1.91 33.95 73.56
N LEU A 5 2.83 33.55 72.71
CA LEU A 5 2.59 32.74 71.50
C LEU A 5 2.68 31.24 71.83
N PRO A 6 1.83 30.42 71.27
CA PRO A 6 1.97 28.95 71.41
C PRO A 6 2.96 28.35 70.42
N VAL A 7 3.74 27.42 70.93
CA VAL A 7 4.70 26.57 70.18
C VAL A 7 3.91 25.52 69.38
N ALA A 8 4.03 25.55 68.06
CA ALA A 8 3.54 24.48 67.18
C ALA A 8 4.59 23.38 67.07
N GLY A 9 4.23 22.17 67.50
CA GLY A 9 5.08 20.99 67.39
C GLY A 9 5.20 20.52 65.94
N LEU A 10 6.44 20.33 65.53
CA LEU A 10 6.82 19.77 64.22
C LEU A 10 6.72 18.24 64.29
N LEU A 11 5.71 17.64 63.64
CA LEU A 11 5.64 16.21 63.41
C LEU A 11 6.51 15.86 62.22
N VAL A 12 7.63 15.15 62.47
CA VAL A 12 8.46 14.57 61.41
C VAL A 12 7.82 13.27 60.98
N ALA A 13 7.20 13.26 59.82
CA ALA A 13 6.73 12.04 59.15
C ALA A 13 7.89 11.44 58.41
N THR A 14 8.40 10.31 58.87
CA THR A 14 9.40 9.50 58.19
C THR A 14 8.69 8.76 57.05
N PHE A 15 8.88 9.21 55.80
CA PHE A 15 8.50 8.42 54.64
C PHE A 15 9.54 7.32 54.45
N LEU A 16 9.11 6.07 54.64
CA LEU A 16 9.79 4.91 54.13
C LEU A 16 9.66 4.90 52.59
N VAL A 17 10.73 5.22 51.89
CA VAL A 17 10.83 5.01 50.45
C VAL A 17 10.95 3.52 50.22
N ALA A 18 9.84 2.86 49.91
CA ALA A 18 9.86 1.50 49.35
C ALA A 18 10.48 1.65 47.94
N GLY A 19 11.66 1.08 47.75
CA GLY A 19 12.31 1.01 46.45
C GLY A 19 11.41 0.25 45.46
N CYS A 20 10.93 0.96 44.43
CA CYS A 20 10.39 0.30 43.26
C CYS A 20 11.51 -0.47 42.58
N ALA A 21 11.48 -1.79 42.70
CA ALA A 21 12.24 -2.66 41.81
C ALA A 21 11.71 -2.39 40.39
N THR A 22 12.58 -1.87 39.53
CA THR A 22 12.32 -1.78 38.10
C THR A 22 12.22 -3.21 37.57
N ASN A 23 10.99 -3.66 37.34
CA ASN A 23 10.77 -4.85 36.52
C ASN A 23 11.19 -4.50 35.10
N ALA A 24 12.38 -4.89 34.71
CA ALA A 24 12.74 -4.99 33.31
C ALA A 24 11.74 -5.97 32.66
N PRO A 25 11.16 -5.66 31.49
CA PRO A 25 10.31 -6.61 30.79
C PRO A 25 11.11 -7.91 30.55
N PRO A 26 10.47 -9.09 30.66
CA PRO A 26 11.16 -10.33 30.46
C PRO A 26 11.73 -10.38 29.04
N ALA A 27 13.02 -10.72 28.97
CA ALA A 27 13.64 -11.06 27.70
C ALA A 27 12.80 -12.15 27.02
N TRP A 28 12.53 -11.99 25.74
CA TRP A 28 11.82 -12.98 24.93
C TRP A 28 12.48 -14.35 25.07
N THR A 29 11.91 -15.23 25.89
CA THR A 29 12.23 -16.65 25.89
C THR A 29 11.06 -17.36 25.25
N TYR A 30 11.22 -17.73 23.98
CA TYR A 30 10.34 -18.72 23.36
C TYR A 30 10.61 -20.06 24.07
N ALA A 31 9.80 -20.40 25.06
CA ALA A 31 9.73 -21.73 25.60
C ALA A 31 8.58 -22.44 24.87
N PRO A 32 8.86 -23.45 24.04
CA PRO A 32 7.78 -24.26 23.50
C PRO A 32 7.12 -25.00 24.68
N ASP A 33 5.81 -24.80 24.87
CA ASP A 33 5.01 -25.61 25.77
C ASP A 33 5.22 -27.08 25.39
N ARG A 34 5.68 -27.85 26.35
CA ARG A 34 5.74 -29.31 26.19
C ARG A 34 4.31 -29.81 26.07
N MET A 35 3.91 -30.11 24.84
CA MET A 35 2.75 -30.99 24.63
C MET A 35 3.07 -32.34 25.27
N THR A 36 2.52 -32.58 26.47
CA THR A 36 2.42 -33.90 27.02
C THR A 36 1.25 -34.61 26.35
N ASP A 37 1.54 -35.80 25.85
CA ASP A 37 0.61 -36.78 25.27
C ASP A 37 0.28 -36.61 23.78
N ALA A 38 1.24 -36.99 22.93
CA ALA A 38 0.94 -37.42 21.58
C ALA A 38 0.42 -38.86 21.56
N PRO A 39 -0.71 -39.16 20.91
CA PRO A 39 -1.12 -40.55 20.69
C PRO A 39 -0.13 -41.27 19.79
N ALA A 40 0.09 -42.57 20.07
CA ALA A 40 1.06 -43.42 19.39
C ALA A 40 0.91 -43.38 17.86
N THR A 41 2.00 -43.12 17.19
CA THR A 41 2.13 -43.11 15.71
C THR A 41 1.84 -44.53 15.20
N PRO A 42 0.94 -44.74 14.24
CA PRO A 42 0.78 -46.03 13.59
C PRO A 42 2.04 -46.38 12.76
N THR A 43 2.50 -47.60 12.91
CA THR A 43 3.64 -48.16 12.16
C THR A 43 3.41 -48.06 10.65
N PRO A 44 4.35 -47.55 9.84
CA PRO A 44 4.16 -47.50 8.40
C PRO A 44 4.15 -48.91 7.81
N VAL A 45 3.10 -49.24 7.08
CA VAL A 45 3.01 -50.44 6.25
C VAL A 45 3.89 -50.18 5.01
N ALA A 46 4.88 -51.02 4.79
CA ALA A 46 5.72 -50.96 3.60
C ALA A 46 4.89 -51.29 2.36
N VAL A 47 4.62 -50.33 1.52
CA VAL A 47 4.08 -50.53 0.14
C VAL A 47 5.26 -50.79 -0.80
N GLN A 48 5.30 -51.99 -1.38
CA GLN A 48 6.27 -52.29 -2.41
C GLN A 48 5.91 -51.55 -3.70
N PRO A 49 6.86 -50.93 -4.41
CA PRO A 49 6.58 -50.27 -5.67
C PRO A 49 6.51 -51.33 -6.79
N SER A 50 5.36 -51.47 -7.42
CA SER A 50 5.18 -52.19 -8.67
C SER A 50 5.15 -51.22 -9.84
N GLY A 51 6.05 -51.39 -10.79
CA GLY A 51 5.98 -50.80 -12.14
C GLY A 51 6.91 -49.64 -12.39
N SER A 52 7.87 -49.88 -13.29
CA SER A 52 8.71 -48.82 -13.89
C SER A 52 7.86 -47.82 -14.65
N PRO A 53 7.96 -46.51 -14.37
CA PRO A 53 7.42 -45.48 -15.24
C PRO A 53 8.38 -45.25 -16.42
N GLY A 54 7.81 -45.11 -17.61
CA GLY A 54 8.55 -44.67 -18.78
C GLY A 54 9.18 -43.30 -18.56
N ALA A 55 10.29 -43.03 -19.24
CA ALA A 55 11.06 -41.82 -19.17
C ALA A 55 10.17 -40.59 -19.46
N GLY A 56 9.78 -39.87 -18.40
CA GLY A 56 9.32 -38.50 -18.50
C GLY A 56 10.48 -37.56 -18.80
N PRO A 57 10.22 -36.32 -19.22
CA PRO A 57 11.27 -35.36 -19.53
C PRO A 57 12.23 -35.26 -18.35
N THR A 58 13.51 -35.48 -18.62
CA THR A 58 14.58 -35.34 -17.65
C THR A 58 14.53 -33.93 -17.11
N ALA A 59 14.30 -33.80 -15.81
CA ALA A 59 14.56 -32.57 -15.08
C ALA A 59 15.99 -32.11 -15.43
N PRO A 60 16.26 -30.79 -15.57
CA PRO A 60 17.62 -30.33 -15.75
C PRO A 60 18.47 -30.88 -14.61
N PRO A 61 19.76 -31.21 -14.85
CA PRO A 61 20.63 -31.75 -13.83
C PRO A 61 20.60 -30.80 -12.62
N ASP A 62 20.24 -31.35 -11.48
CA ASP A 62 20.33 -30.71 -10.19
C ASP A 62 21.75 -30.17 -10.05
N GLY A 63 21.88 -28.87 -10.28
CA GLY A 63 23.17 -28.20 -10.18
C GLY A 63 23.67 -28.43 -8.77
N SER A 64 24.79 -29.10 -8.66
CA SER A 64 25.58 -29.30 -7.45
C SER A 64 25.23 -28.28 -6.35
N GLY A 65 24.70 -28.72 -5.21
CA GLY A 65 24.32 -27.88 -4.08
C GLY A 65 25.48 -27.09 -3.49
N GLY A 66 26.02 -26.17 -4.27
CA GLY A 66 26.94 -25.12 -3.82
C GLY A 66 26.15 -24.09 -3.02
N SER A 67 26.73 -23.57 -1.96
CA SER A 67 26.18 -22.46 -1.21
C SER A 67 25.85 -21.29 -2.17
N VAL A 68 24.65 -20.70 -2.04
CA VAL A 68 24.29 -19.45 -2.74
C VAL A 68 25.08 -18.24 -2.23
N ILE A 69 25.76 -18.38 -1.09
CA ILE A 69 26.65 -17.37 -0.53
C ILE A 69 27.95 -17.36 -1.35
N PRO A 70 28.33 -16.22 -1.95
CA PRO A 70 29.58 -16.12 -2.70
C PRO A 70 30.79 -16.28 -1.79
N PRO A 71 31.98 -16.60 -2.33
CA PRO A 71 33.22 -16.51 -1.59
C PRO A 71 33.36 -15.09 -1.00
N LEU A 72 33.61 -15.00 0.31
CA LEU A 72 33.75 -13.72 1.00
C LEU A 72 35.22 -13.30 1.04
N THR A 73 35.49 -12.07 0.64
CA THR A 73 36.76 -11.39 0.89
C THR A 73 36.92 -11.21 2.41
N PRO A 74 38.08 -11.56 3.03
CA PRO A 74 38.30 -11.32 4.44
C PRO A 74 38.00 -9.85 4.81
N LYS A 75 37.44 -9.63 6.00
CA LYS A 75 37.03 -8.29 6.44
C LYS A 75 38.21 -7.31 6.47
N SER A 76 39.42 -7.81 6.81
CA SER A 76 40.66 -7.02 6.82
C SER A 76 41.12 -6.54 5.45
N ASP A 77 40.64 -7.20 4.38
CA ASP A 77 41.09 -6.97 3.00
C ASP A 77 40.07 -6.13 2.20
N LEU A 78 38.95 -5.78 2.83
CA LEU A 78 37.94 -4.91 2.20
C LEU A 78 38.44 -3.46 2.21
N SER A 79 38.22 -2.80 1.08
CA SER A 79 38.28 -1.34 0.96
C SER A 79 36.91 -0.71 1.15
N PRO A 80 36.84 0.56 1.55
CA PRO A 80 35.60 1.32 1.45
C PRO A 80 35.04 1.32 0.01
N ALA A 81 33.73 1.44 -0.14
CA ALA A 81 33.13 1.71 -1.44
C ALA A 81 33.76 2.96 -2.07
N PRO A 82 33.89 3.04 -3.40
CA PRO A 82 34.51 4.19 -4.06
C PRO A 82 33.83 5.51 -3.70
N ASP A 83 34.62 6.58 -3.58
CA ASP A 83 34.07 7.93 -3.40
C ASP A 83 33.06 8.27 -4.50
N GLY A 84 31.88 8.74 -4.11
CA GLY A 84 30.79 9.08 -5.03
C GLY A 84 29.86 7.92 -5.38
N GLU A 85 30.08 6.69 -4.90
CA GLU A 85 29.07 5.64 -4.96
C GLU A 85 27.87 6.00 -4.07
N VAL A 86 26.68 6.09 -4.69
CA VAL A 86 25.44 6.40 -3.98
C VAL A 86 24.78 5.11 -3.55
N ASN A 87 24.65 4.90 -2.26
CA ASN A 87 24.11 3.66 -1.69
C ASN A 87 22.71 3.82 -1.05
N VAL A 88 22.20 5.05 -0.97
CA VAL A 88 20.90 5.36 -0.37
C VAL A 88 20.12 6.33 -1.22
N ALA A 89 18.79 6.16 -1.27
CA ALA A 89 17.87 7.08 -1.92
C ALA A 89 16.52 7.10 -1.21
N VAL A 90 15.76 8.17 -1.38
CA VAL A 90 14.39 8.30 -0.87
C VAL A 90 13.41 7.84 -1.96
N ALA A 91 12.35 7.12 -1.57
CA ALA A 91 11.29 6.70 -2.48
C ALA A 91 10.73 7.89 -3.28
N PRO A 92 10.40 7.73 -4.55
CA PRO A 92 10.39 6.49 -5.34
C PRO A 92 11.73 6.14 -6.01
N ASN A 93 12.80 6.90 -5.75
CA ASN A 93 14.10 6.72 -6.41
C ASN A 93 14.84 5.49 -5.88
N VAL A 94 15.70 4.94 -6.73
CA VAL A 94 16.60 3.83 -6.42
C VAL A 94 18.05 4.30 -6.62
N PRO A 95 18.99 4.01 -5.70
CA PRO A 95 20.40 4.29 -5.94
C PRO A 95 20.87 3.53 -7.19
N PRO A 96 21.77 4.10 -8.01
CA PRO A 96 22.32 3.38 -9.16
C PRO A 96 23.08 2.12 -8.71
N PRO A 97 23.14 1.07 -9.56
CA PRO A 97 23.91 -0.13 -9.23
C PRO A 97 25.40 0.20 -9.12
N ALA A 98 26.07 -0.40 -8.13
CA ALA A 98 27.51 -0.27 -7.96
C ALA A 98 28.25 -0.69 -9.24
N GLN A 99 29.17 0.16 -9.70
CA GLN A 99 29.96 -0.11 -10.92
C GLN A 99 31.18 -1.01 -10.65
N ARG A 100 31.48 -1.32 -9.40
CA ARG A 100 32.54 -2.22 -8.98
C ARG A 100 32.11 -3.69 -9.05
N SER A 101 33.08 -4.57 -9.28
CA SER A 101 32.88 -6.03 -9.17
C SER A 101 33.36 -6.60 -7.83
N GLN A 102 34.20 -5.87 -7.10
CA GLN A 102 34.76 -6.28 -5.82
C GLN A 102 33.81 -6.00 -4.68
N GLN A 103 33.85 -6.84 -3.64
CA GLN A 103 33.20 -6.58 -2.38
C GLN A 103 33.87 -5.39 -1.68
N ALA A 104 33.08 -4.58 -0.99
CA ALA A 104 33.56 -3.38 -0.31
C ALA A 104 32.87 -3.21 1.05
N THR A 105 33.37 -2.28 1.86
CA THR A 105 32.63 -1.75 3.00
C THR A 105 31.75 -0.62 2.51
N VAL A 106 30.44 -0.74 2.73
CA VAL A 106 29.42 0.26 2.40
C VAL A 106 28.98 0.93 3.69
N ASP A 107 29.24 2.23 3.79
CA ASP A 107 28.86 3.03 4.96
C ASP A 107 27.46 3.64 4.73
N VAL A 108 26.54 3.36 5.66
CA VAL A 108 25.18 3.92 5.68
C VAL A 108 24.88 4.51 7.05
N HIS A 109 24.36 5.72 7.08
CA HIS A 109 24.01 6.38 8.33
C HIS A 109 22.57 6.92 8.26
N PHE A 110 21.73 6.47 9.19
CA PHE A 110 20.36 6.95 9.35
C PHE A 110 20.19 7.74 10.65
N ASP A 111 19.41 8.81 10.56
CA ASP A 111 18.81 9.50 11.70
C ASP A 111 17.40 8.95 11.93
N ILE A 112 17.02 8.71 13.17
CA ILE A 112 15.64 8.45 13.56
C ILE A 112 14.97 9.78 13.87
N VAL A 113 13.77 9.98 13.35
CA VAL A 113 12.96 11.19 13.52
C VAL A 113 11.54 10.80 13.92
N GLU A 114 11.04 11.43 15.00
CA GLU A 114 9.64 11.41 15.37
C GLU A 114 8.98 12.74 14.97
N GLY A 115 7.77 12.71 14.43
CA GLY A 115 7.09 13.92 13.98
C GLY A 115 5.73 13.63 13.34
N VAL A 116 5.29 14.53 12.49
CA VAL A 116 4.00 14.42 11.77
C VAL A 116 4.26 14.43 10.27
N GLN A 117 3.57 13.56 9.54
CA GLN A 117 3.63 13.46 8.08
C GLN A 117 2.22 13.50 7.50
N THR A 118 2.07 14.05 6.30
CA THR A 118 0.84 13.94 5.52
C THR A 118 0.77 12.53 4.92
N ILE A 119 -0.30 11.79 5.25
CA ILE A 119 -0.55 10.43 4.77
C ILE A 119 -1.62 10.35 3.67
N ASP A 120 -2.29 11.46 3.40
CA ASP A 120 -3.19 11.62 2.28
C ASP A 120 -2.94 13.00 1.66
N LEU A 121 -2.39 13.02 0.44
CA LEU A 121 -2.03 14.25 -0.27
C LEU A 121 -3.25 14.97 -0.83
N ASN A 122 -4.39 14.29 -1.00
CA ASN A 122 -5.62 14.89 -1.52
C ASN A 122 -6.34 15.72 -0.45
N THR A 123 -6.39 15.20 0.76
CA THR A 123 -7.10 15.83 1.89
C THR A 123 -6.19 16.63 2.81
N GLY A 124 -4.87 16.38 2.76
CA GLY A 124 -3.91 16.95 3.69
C GLY A 124 -3.93 16.29 5.07
N THR A 125 -4.53 15.11 5.20
CA THR A 125 -4.61 14.36 6.46
C THR A 125 -3.23 14.08 7.01
N GLN A 126 -3.02 14.41 8.27
CA GLN A 126 -1.75 14.27 8.97
C GLN A 126 -1.80 13.13 9.99
N TYR A 127 -0.68 12.44 10.14
CA TYR A 127 -0.51 11.33 11.05
C TYR A 127 0.82 11.45 11.80
N GLU A 128 0.84 11.10 13.07
CA GLU A 128 2.08 11.00 13.84
C GLU A 128 2.91 9.84 13.31
N THR A 129 4.12 10.12 12.87
CA THR A 129 5.04 9.14 12.29
C THR A 129 6.38 9.15 12.98
N TRP A 130 6.98 7.96 13.04
CA TRP A 130 8.38 7.75 13.38
C TRP A 130 9.06 7.16 12.15
N GLY A 131 10.26 7.63 11.81
CA GLY A 131 10.87 7.19 10.56
C GLY A 131 12.39 7.20 10.57
N TYR A 132 12.96 6.64 9.52
CA TYR A 132 14.39 6.65 9.23
C TYR A 132 14.69 7.66 8.13
N ARG A 133 15.64 8.52 8.35
CA ARG A 133 16.06 9.56 7.42
C ARG A 133 17.56 9.45 7.14
N ILE A 134 17.99 9.81 5.94
CA ILE A 134 19.42 9.89 5.61
C ILE A 134 20.07 10.92 6.55
N ASN A 135 21.18 10.55 7.16
CA ASN A 135 21.87 11.41 8.13
C ASN A 135 22.14 12.81 7.57
N GLY A 136 21.77 13.80 8.36
CA GLY A 136 21.96 15.22 8.03
C GLY A 136 20.97 15.78 7.01
N GLU A 137 20.05 14.98 6.47
CA GLU A 137 18.96 15.49 5.64
C GLU A 137 17.96 16.27 6.49
N THR A 138 17.51 17.43 5.97
CA THR A 138 16.58 18.32 6.69
C THR A 138 15.24 18.47 5.97
N SER A 139 14.91 17.52 5.08
CA SER A 139 13.61 17.52 4.41
C SER A 139 12.46 17.48 5.43
N VAL A 140 11.32 17.99 5.05
CA VAL A 140 10.14 18.12 5.91
C VAL A 140 9.49 16.78 6.29
N THR A 141 9.88 15.68 5.65
CA THR A 141 9.30 14.36 5.92
C THR A 141 10.01 13.68 7.09
N THR A 142 9.26 12.90 7.85
CA THR A 142 9.79 12.08 8.94
C THR A 142 10.57 10.85 8.47
N GLY A 143 10.64 10.63 7.13
CA GLY A 143 11.34 9.48 6.55
C GLY A 143 10.49 8.21 6.55
N THR A 144 9.21 8.35 6.20
CA THR A 144 8.28 7.22 6.00
C THR A 144 7.77 7.22 4.56
N PRO A 145 8.06 6.16 3.77
CA PRO A 145 8.97 5.06 4.09
C PRO A 145 10.42 5.50 4.23
N GLY A 146 11.20 4.73 4.99
CA GLY A 146 12.64 4.92 5.11
C GLY A 146 13.37 4.78 3.77
N PRO A 147 14.60 5.32 3.67
CA PRO A 147 15.39 5.26 2.43
C PRO A 147 15.66 3.82 2.00
N ILE A 148 15.70 3.57 0.68
CA ILE A 148 16.24 2.32 0.18
C ILE A 148 17.77 2.33 0.28
N VAL A 149 18.34 1.25 0.84
CA VAL A 149 19.77 0.97 0.81
C VAL A 149 20.08 0.07 -0.39
N ARG A 150 21.13 0.35 -1.17
CA ARG A 150 21.60 -0.54 -2.24
C ARG A 150 23.05 -0.90 -2.03
N ALA A 151 23.33 -2.21 -2.03
CA ALA A 151 24.67 -2.76 -1.92
C ALA A 151 24.78 -4.05 -2.75
N ARG A 152 25.89 -4.74 -2.74
CA ARG A 152 26.09 -6.00 -3.46
C ARG A 152 26.23 -7.18 -2.49
N VAL A 153 25.92 -8.37 -2.99
CA VAL A 153 26.15 -9.60 -2.24
C VAL A 153 27.64 -9.73 -1.87
N GLY A 154 27.90 -10.02 -0.62
CA GLY A 154 29.25 -10.10 -0.05
C GLY A 154 29.82 -8.78 0.46
N ASP A 155 29.18 -7.64 0.24
CA ASP A 155 29.59 -6.38 0.85
C ASP A 155 29.47 -6.43 2.38
N LEU A 156 30.29 -5.64 3.05
CA LEU A 156 30.19 -5.37 4.48
C LEU A 156 29.41 -4.08 4.67
N LEU A 157 28.16 -4.19 5.06
CA LEU A 157 27.37 -3.04 5.49
C LEU A 157 27.89 -2.55 6.83
N ARG A 158 28.46 -1.33 6.90
CA ARG A 158 28.70 -0.62 8.15
C ARG A 158 27.55 0.37 8.32
N PHE A 159 26.66 0.03 9.23
CA PHE A 159 25.44 0.77 9.46
C PHE A 159 25.53 1.56 10.76
N THR A 160 25.33 2.87 10.66
CA THR A 160 25.23 3.79 11.79
C THR A 160 23.78 4.25 11.94
N ILE A 161 23.27 4.24 13.15
CA ILE A 161 21.94 4.74 13.48
C ILE A 161 22.04 5.74 14.62
N THR A 162 21.45 6.92 14.46
CA THR A 162 21.39 7.97 15.47
C THR A 162 19.95 8.28 15.80
N ASN A 163 19.56 8.12 17.05
CA ASN A 163 18.29 8.58 17.55
C ASN A 163 18.42 10.06 17.94
N LEU A 164 17.74 10.97 17.21
CA LEU A 164 17.91 12.40 17.43
C LEU A 164 17.48 12.83 18.84
N PRO A 165 18.16 13.80 19.46
CA PRO A 165 17.88 14.20 20.86
C PRO A 165 16.49 14.75 21.10
N GLY A 166 15.77 15.15 20.05
CA GLY A 166 14.37 15.65 20.14
C GLY A 166 13.31 14.58 20.21
N ASN A 167 13.68 13.32 19.94
CA ASN A 167 12.79 12.18 20.01
C ASN A 167 12.44 11.80 21.46
N ILE A 168 11.40 11.00 21.63
CA ILE A 168 10.90 10.59 22.95
C ILE A 168 11.19 9.10 23.21
N HIS A 169 11.12 8.28 22.15
CA HIS A 169 11.17 6.82 22.28
C HIS A 169 12.55 6.25 21.90
N PRO A 170 12.96 5.14 22.53
CA PRO A 170 14.05 4.32 22.02
C PRO A 170 13.62 3.57 20.75
N HIS A 171 14.56 3.39 19.83
CA HIS A 171 14.35 2.71 18.55
C HIS A 171 15.55 1.85 18.18
N ASN A 172 15.37 0.98 17.18
CA ASN A 172 16.45 0.16 16.60
C ASN A 172 16.13 -0.13 15.12
N VAL A 173 16.91 -1.04 14.51
CA VAL A 173 16.60 -1.56 13.18
C VAL A 173 16.87 -3.07 13.12
N ASP A 174 15.88 -3.79 12.58
CA ASP A 174 15.98 -5.18 12.12
C ASP A 174 16.06 -5.16 10.59
N PHE A 175 17.16 -5.66 10.03
CA PHE A 175 17.33 -5.84 8.59
C PHE A 175 17.05 -7.30 8.21
N HIS A 176 16.02 -7.59 7.45
CA HIS A 176 15.77 -8.94 6.93
C HIS A 176 16.90 -9.46 6.03
N ALA A 177 17.76 -8.57 5.51
CA ALA A 177 18.95 -8.92 4.73
C ALA A 177 20.16 -9.36 5.59
N VAL A 178 20.11 -9.14 6.93
CA VAL A 178 21.23 -9.36 7.84
C VAL A 178 21.05 -10.66 8.62
N THR A 179 22.07 -11.51 8.55
CA THR A 179 22.16 -12.69 9.38
C THR A 179 22.86 -12.33 10.69
N GLY A 180 22.09 -12.21 11.77
CA GLY A 180 22.57 -11.81 13.09
C GLY A 180 21.43 -11.79 14.10
N GLN A 181 21.71 -11.42 15.35
CA GLN A 181 20.70 -11.39 16.39
C GLN A 181 19.63 -10.32 16.08
N GLY A 182 18.40 -10.80 15.73
CA GLY A 182 17.29 -9.94 15.33
C GLY A 182 17.66 -8.99 14.19
N GLY A 183 18.35 -9.50 13.12
CA GLY A 183 18.77 -8.66 11.98
C GLY A 183 19.60 -7.43 12.34
N GLY A 184 20.18 -7.38 13.54
CA GLY A 184 20.90 -6.23 14.09
C GLY A 184 20.14 -5.45 15.17
N ALA A 185 18.85 -5.74 15.41
CA ALA A 185 18.02 -4.95 16.32
C ALA A 185 18.55 -4.91 17.76
N ALA A 186 19.12 -6.03 18.24
CA ALA A 186 19.66 -6.10 19.59
C ALA A 186 20.81 -5.10 19.82
N ASP A 187 21.63 -4.88 18.80
CA ASP A 187 22.86 -4.09 18.87
C ASP A 187 22.70 -2.66 18.34
N THR A 188 21.53 -2.34 17.77
CA THR A 188 21.19 -1.00 17.25
C THR A 188 20.13 -0.28 18.08
N THR A 189 19.77 -0.81 19.26
CA THR A 189 18.83 -0.13 20.15
C THR A 189 19.48 1.12 20.74
N VAL A 190 18.90 2.29 20.44
CA VAL A 190 19.41 3.61 20.84
C VAL A 190 18.29 4.43 21.47
N ALA A 191 18.56 5.01 22.65
CA ALA A 191 17.72 6.01 23.27
C ALA A 191 17.90 7.38 22.59
N PRO A 192 17.00 8.35 22.82
CA PRO A 192 17.18 9.71 22.29
C PRO A 192 18.55 10.30 22.62
N GLY A 193 19.25 10.78 21.59
CA GLY A 193 20.62 11.32 21.68
C GLY A 193 21.73 10.28 21.57
N GLU A 194 21.41 9.00 21.46
CA GLU A 194 22.41 7.93 21.31
C GLU A 194 22.64 7.54 19.85
N THR A 195 23.79 6.91 19.61
CA THR A 195 24.21 6.39 18.31
C THR A 195 24.78 4.98 18.50
N ALA A 196 24.42 4.08 17.58
CA ALA A 196 25.01 2.75 17.51
C ALA A 196 25.59 2.49 16.12
N VAL A 197 26.54 1.55 16.04
CA VAL A 197 27.17 1.13 14.78
C VAL A 197 27.27 -0.38 14.78
N ILE A 198 26.82 -1.01 13.68
CA ILE A 198 27.01 -2.43 13.44
C ILE A 198 27.75 -2.66 12.11
N GLU A 199 28.34 -3.83 11.95
CA GLU A 199 28.88 -4.30 10.68
C GLU A 199 28.32 -5.69 10.38
N ALA A 200 27.68 -5.82 9.23
CA ALA A 200 27.05 -7.06 8.78
C ALA A 200 27.39 -7.40 7.34
N ARG A 201 27.63 -8.70 7.06
CA ARG A 201 27.77 -9.17 5.67
C ARG A 201 26.43 -9.38 5.03
N LEU A 202 26.27 -8.88 3.81
CA LEU A 202 25.09 -9.11 2.98
C LEU A 202 25.31 -10.40 2.19
N LEU A 203 24.66 -11.48 2.64
CA LEU A 203 24.97 -12.84 2.17
C LEU A 203 24.08 -13.30 1.02
N TYR A 204 22.88 -12.73 0.89
CA TYR A 204 21.88 -13.17 -0.08
C TYR A 204 21.43 -11.98 -0.93
N PRO A 205 21.44 -12.09 -2.26
CA PRO A 205 20.90 -11.03 -3.12
C PRO A 205 19.38 -11.07 -3.14
N GLY A 206 18.78 -9.89 -3.13
CA GLY A 206 17.33 -9.72 -3.12
C GLY A 206 16.92 -8.33 -2.68
N ILE A 207 15.61 -8.08 -2.72
CA ILE A 207 14.98 -6.95 -2.03
C ILE A 207 14.42 -7.43 -0.71
N PHE A 208 14.75 -6.75 0.37
CA PHE A 208 14.37 -7.11 1.73
C PHE A 208 13.82 -5.90 2.46
N MET A 209 12.90 -6.12 3.39
CA MET A 209 12.44 -5.11 4.34
C MET A 209 13.52 -4.85 5.42
N TYR A 210 13.50 -3.66 5.98
CA TYR A 210 14.00 -3.38 7.32
C TYR A 210 12.95 -2.61 8.11
N HIS A 211 12.95 -2.76 9.44
CA HIS A 211 11.99 -2.08 10.31
C HIS A 211 12.49 -1.94 11.74
N CYS A 212 11.79 -1.14 12.55
CA CYS A 212 12.05 -1.11 13.98
C CYS A 212 11.48 -2.35 14.67
N ALA A 213 12.28 -2.96 15.53
CA ALA A 213 11.90 -4.13 16.32
C ALA A 213 12.00 -3.88 17.84
N TYR A 214 11.86 -2.62 18.27
CA TYR A 214 11.90 -2.24 19.68
C TYR A 214 10.52 -2.37 20.32
N GLY A 215 10.45 -2.98 21.51
CA GLY A 215 9.27 -3.00 22.38
C GLY A 215 8.00 -3.52 21.69
N ASP A 216 7.02 -2.66 21.47
CA ASP A 216 5.80 -2.95 20.70
C ASP A 216 6.07 -2.82 19.20
N VAL A 217 6.63 -3.86 18.60
CA VAL A 217 7.01 -3.88 17.18
C VAL A 217 5.87 -3.48 16.25
N PRO A 218 4.62 -3.99 16.41
CA PRO A 218 3.49 -3.55 15.60
C PRO A 218 3.21 -2.05 15.68
N LEU A 219 3.38 -1.43 16.84
CA LEU A 219 3.22 0.01 16.99
C LEU A 219 4.28 0.77 16.19
N HIS A 220 5.57 0.38 16.32
CA HIS A 220 6.67 1.06 15.64
C HIS A 220 6.56 0.96 14.11
N ILE A 221 6.14 -0.19 13.57
CA ILE A 221 5.90 -0.34 12.13
C ILE A 221 4.70 0.50 11.69
N SER A 222 3.57 0.47 12.42
CA SER A 222 2.39 1.29 12.06
C SER A 222 2.63 2.79 12.16
N GLN A 223 3.62 3.22 12.96
CA GLN A 223 4.06 4.62 13.00
C GLN A 223 4.99 4.99 11.83
N GLY A 224 5.37 4.04 10.96
CA GLY A 224 6.14 4.35 9.75
C GLY A 224 7.59 3.92 9.76
N MET A 225 8.05 3.15 10.76
CA MET A 225 9.44 2.72 10.88
C MET A 225 9.75 1.48 10.04
N TYR A 226 9.78 1.63 8.74
CA TYR A 226 10.10 0.59 7.75
C TYR A 226 10.75 1.18 6.51
N GLY A 227 11.45 0.33 5.76
CA GLY A 227 12.04 0.65 4.47
C GLY A 227 12.60 -0.59 3.78
N GLY A 228 13.40 -0.39 2.74
CA GLY A 228 13.95 -1.47 1.92
C GLY A 228 15.47 -1.50 1.85
N ILE A 229 16.04 -2.69 1.70
CA ILE A 229 17.44 -2.89 1.35
C ILE A 229 17.53 -3.82 0.15
N LEU A 230 18.13 -3.34 -0.92
CA LEU A 230 18.42 -4.06 -2.15
C LEU A 230 19.87 -4.57 -2.11
N VAL A 231 20.02 -5.87 -2.20
CA VAL A 231 21.33 -6.52 -2.33
C VAL A 231 21.44 -7.05 -3.76
N ASP A 232 22.23 -6.37 -4.59
CA ASP A 232 22.45 -6.79 -5.97
C ASP A 232 23.21 -8.14 -6.02
N PRO A 233 22.87 -9.03 -6.97
CA PRO A 233 23.62 -10.26 -7.19
C PRO A 233 25.05 -9.99 -7.69
N ALA A 234 25.92 -10.99 -7.56
CA ALA A 234 27.31 -10.90 -8.06
C ALA A 234 27.37 -10.65 -9.58
N GLU A 235 26.52 -11.33 -10.32
CA GLU A 235 26.26 -11.05 -11.74
C GLU A 235 25.10 -10.07 -11.82
N PRO A 236 25.31 -8.83 -12.30
CA PRO A 236 24.28 -7.80 -12.35
C PRO A 236 23.04 -8.25 -13.15
N LEU A 237 21.89 -7.84 -12.70
CA LEU A 237 20.68 -7.96 -13.52
C LEU A 237 20.84 -7.17 -14.83
N PRO A 238 20.15 -7.59 -15.92
CA PRO A 238 20.10 -6.80 -17.15
C PRO A 238 19.72 -5.36 -16.88
N GLN A 239 20.35 -4.42 -17.57
CA GLN A 239 19.98 -3.00 -17.46
C GLN A 239 18.54 -2.77 -17.94
N VAL A 240 17.88 -1.82 -17.34
CA VAL A 240 16.55 -1.32 -17.70
C VAL A 240 16.61 0.20 -17.77
N GLU A 241 15.66 0.81 -18.46
CA GLU A 241 15.59 2.26 -18.63
C GLU A 241 15.19 2.96 -17.34
N HIS A 242 14.32 2.32 -16.53
CA HIS A 242 13.78 2.89 -15.31
C HIS A 242 13.84 1.90 -14.14
N GLU A 243 14.22 2.39 -12.97
CA GLU A 243 14.12 1.67 -11.71
C GLU A 243 13.26 2.47 -10.74
N LEU A 244 12.36 1.80 -10.02
CA LEU A 244 11.41 2.39 -9.09
C LEU A 244 11.44 1.62 -7.75
N TYR A 245 11.48 2.35 -6.65
CA TYR A 245 11.29 1.79 -5.31
C TYR A 245 9.88 2.08 -4.82
N MET A 246 9.15 1.02 -4.44
CA MET A 246 7.81 1.12 -3.90
C MET A 246 7.68 0.35 -2.59
N VAL A 247 6.94 0.93 -1.65
CA VAL A 247 6.59 0.28 -0.38
C VAL A 247 5.09 0.37 -0.19
N GLN A 248 4.42 -0.77 0.01
CA GLN A 248 3.05 -0.79 0.54
C GLN A 248 3.09 -0.79 2.07
N SER A 249 2.22 -0.02 2.69
CA SER A 249 2.10 0.05 4.15
C SER A 249 0.68 0.36 4.59
N GLU A 250 0.44 0.24 5.89
CA GLU A 250 -0.88 0.36 6.50
C GLU A 250 -0.86 1.39 7.62
N TYR A 251 -1.90 2.25 7.68
CA TYR A 251 -2.14 3.12 8.83
C TYR A 251 -3.44 2.74 9.50
N TYR A 252 -3.38 2.59 10.81
CA TYR A 252 -4.48 2.25 11.71
C TYR A 252 -4.74 3.47 12.57
N THR A 253 -5.78 4.23 12.26
CA THR A 253 -5.88 5.61 12.72
C THR A 253 -7.00 5.86 13.73
N THR A 254 -6.73 6.77 14.65
CA THR A 254 -7.72 7.41 15.51
C THR A 254 -7.33 8.86 15.73
N ASP A 255 -8.27 9.69 16.23
CA ASP A 255 -8.01 11.09 16.50
C ASP A 255 -6.92 11.27 17.56
N GLY A 256 -5.91 12.07 17.24
CA GLY A 256 -4.87 12.47 18.16
C GLY A 256 -5.16 13.82 18.85
N PRO A 257 -4.45 14.12 19.95
CA PRO A 257 -4.72 15.30 20.78
C PRO A 257 -4.44 16.65 20.07
N ASP A 258 -3.54 16.66 19.08
CA ASP A 258 -3.05 17.88 18.41
C ASP A 258 -3.61 18.05 16.99
N GLY A 259 -4.61 17.25 16.62
CA GLY A 259 -5.28 17.30 15.33
C GLY A 259 -4.64 16.43 14.25
N ALA A 260 -3.46 15.87 14.48
CA ALA A 260 -2.95 14.78 13.67
C ALA A 260 -3.54 13.44 14.15
N LEU A 261 -3.77 12.51 13.24
CA LEU A 261 -4.16 11.14 13.59
C LEU A 261 -3.01 10.41 14.29
N VAL A 262 -3.35 9.43 15.11
CA VAL A 262 -2.40 8.57 15.82
C VAL A 262 -2.78 7.11 15.64
N THR A 263 -1.88 6.16 15.99
CA THR A 263 -2.18 4.73 15.86
C THR A 263 -3.32 4.27 16.79
N ASP A 264 -4.34 3.66 16.21
CA ASP A 264 -5.31 2.82 16.94
C ASP A 264 -4.76 1.40 17.12
N ARG A 265 -4.32 1.10 18.31
CA ARG A 265 -3.76 -0.21 18.66
C ARG A 265 -4.81 -1.34 18.62
N GLY A 266 -6.09 -1.01 18.82
CA GLY A 266 -7.22 -1.93 18.67
C GLY A 266 -7.41 -2.34 17.22
N ALA A 267 -7.44 -1.36 16.32
CA ALA A 267 -7.55 -1.58 14.87
C ALA A 267 -6.35 -2.39 14.33
N VAL A 268 -5.12 -2.14 14.83
CA VAL A 268 -3.93 -2.97 14.51
C VAL A 268 -4.16 -4.44 14.84
N THR A 269 -4.71 -4.72 16.04
CA THR A 269 -4.97 -6.10 16.49
C THR A 269 -6.08 -6.79 15.68
N LEU A 270 -7.03 -6.02 15.18
CA LEU A 270 -8.14 -6.49 14.35
C LEU A 270 -7.78 -6.56 12.85
N GLU A 271 -6.59 -6.10 12.46
CA GLU A 271 -6.12 -6.04 11.07
C GLU A 271 -7.02 -5.15 10.17
N HIS A 272 -7.56 -4.08 10.76
CA HIS A 272 -8.47 -3.15 10.08
C HIS A 272 -7.82 -1.76 9.90
N PRO A 273 -6.89 -1.59 8.94
CA PRO A 273 -6.33 -0.27 8.63
C PRO A 273 -7.36 0.64 7.96
N GLU A 274 -7.36 1.93 8.26
CA GLU A 274 -8.10 2.95 7.52
C GLU A 274 -7.41 3.29 6.20
N TYR A 275 -6.08 3.28 6.17
CA TYR A 275 -5.31 3.54 4.96
C TYR A 275 -4.40 2.36 4.64
N VAL A 276 -4.35 2.00 3.36
CA VAL A 276 -3.33 1.12 2.76
C VAL A 276 -2.74 1.90 1.60
N VAL A 277 -1.45 2.23 1.68
CA VAL A 277 -0.87 3.22 0.77
C VAL A 277 0.41 2.73 0.12
N PHE A 278 0.76 3.32 -1.01
CA PHE A 278 2.10 3.20 -1.58
C PHE A 278 2.96 4.41 -1.15
N ASN A 279 4.23 4.16 -0.85
CA ASN A 279 5.22 5.17 -0.49
C ASN A 279 4.74 6.18 0.57
N GLY A 280 4.02 5.69 1.58
CA GLY A 280 3.69 6.41 2.80
C GLY A 280 2.52 7.39 2.72
N ALA A 281 1.88 7.57 1.55
CA ALA A 281 0.70 8.44 1.45
C ALA A 281 -0.20 8.08 0.26
N VAL A 282 -1.51 8.30 0.42
CA VAL A 282 -2.45 8.37 -0.70
C VAL A 282 -2.00 9.47 -1.66
N GLY A 283 -1.99 9.19 -2.96
CA GLY A 283 -1.57 10.15 -3.97
C GLY A 283 -0.07 10.26 -4.22
N SER A 284 0.76 9.52 -3.49
CA SER A 284 2.24 9.57 -3.61
C SER A 284 2.78 9.18 -4.99
N LEU A 285 2.04 8.35 -5.73
CA LEU A 285 2.41 7.83 -7.05
C LEU A 285 1.29 8.03 -8.09
N THR A 286 0.44 9.05 -7.93
CA THR A 286 -0.64 9.36 -8.89
C THR A 286 -0.55 10.79 -9.40
N GLY A 287 -1.26 11.10 -10.48
CA GLY A 287 -1.28 12.44 -11.07
C GLY A 287 0.10 12.95 -11.45
N ASP A 288 0.48 14.12 -10.95
CA ASP A 288 1.80 14.71 -11.22
C ASP A 288 2.96 13.95 -10.58
N ASN A 289 2.69 13.09 -9.58
CA ASN A 289 3.69 12.24 -8.93
C ASN A 289 3.90 10.90 -9.65
N ALA A 290 3.08 10.60 -10.67
CA ALA A 290 3.16 9.34 -11.41
C ALA A 290 4.50 9.23 -12.18
N PRO A 291 5.25 8.13 -12.05
CA PRO A 291 6.40 7.84 -12.91
C PRO A 291 6.01 7.82 -14.40
N ARG A 292 6.94 8.24 -15.27
CA ARG A 292 6.74 8.28 -16.72
C ARG A 292 7.78 7.43 -17.44
N MET A 293 7.39 6.81 -18.55
CA MET A 293 8.28 6.06 -19.44
C MET A 293 7.79 6.14 -20.89
N GLN A 294 8.62 5.73 -21.83
CA GLN A 294 8.24 5.67 -23.26
C GLN A 294 7.81 4.27 -23.66
N VAL A 295 7.03 4.17 -24.74
CA VAL A 295 6.79 2.87 -25.41
C VAL A 295 8.14 2.27 -25.83
N GLY A 296 8.36 1.01 -25.48
CA GLY A 296 9.62 0.28 -25.66
C GLY A 296 10.53 0.24 -24.42
N ASP A 297 10.35 1.16 -23.47
CA ASP A 297 11.11 1.15 -22.22
C ASP A 297 10.68 0.00 -21.30
N THR A 298 11.61 -0.43 -20.47
CA THR A 298 11.37 -1.37 -19.36
C THR A 298 11.52 -0.64 -18.04
N MET A 299 10.53 -0.79 -17.15
CA MET A 299 10.60 -0.35 -15.77
C MET A 299 10.75 -1.55 -14.85
N ARG A 300 11.75 -1.50 -13.96
CA ARG A 300 11.93 -2.47 -12.87
C ARG A 300 11.47 -1.84 -11.57
N ILE A 301 10.57 -2.52 -10.86
CA ILE A 301 10.05 -2.08 -9.57
C ILE A 301 10.58 -2.99 -8.47
N TYR A 302 11.26 -2.39 -7.50
CA TYR A 302 11.66 -3.04 -6.25
C TYR A 302 10.58 -2.76 -5.23
N PHE A 303 9.73 -3.75 -5.00
CA PHE A 303 8.54 -3.62 -4.17
C PHE A 303 8.73 -4.32 -2.83
N VAL A 304 8.42 -3.61 -1.74
CA VAL A 304 8.39 -4.11 -0.36
C VAL A 304 6.96 -3.97 0.16
N ASN A 305 6.42 -5.04 0.74
CA ASN A 305 5.21 -4.94 1.53
C ASN A 305 5.59 -4.85 3.02
N ALA A 306 5.63 -3.64 3.54
CA ALA A 306 5.92 -3.40 4.94
C ALA A 306 4.75 -3.82 5.85
N GLY A 307 3.59 -4.03 5.29
CA GLY A 307 2.40 -4.45 5.98
C GLY A 307 1.90 -3.33 6.92
N LEU A 308 1.44 -3.70 7.98
CA LEU A 308 1.83 -4.62 9.05
C LEU A 308 1.26 -6.06 8.91
N ASN A 309 -0.01 -6.19 8.53
CA ASN A 309 -0.80 -7.41 8.62
C ASN A 309 -1.20 -7.95 7.24
N LEU A 310 -1.47 -7.07 6.26
CA LEU A 310 -2.11 -7.45 5.00
C LEU A 310 -1.10 -7.82 3.93
N ASP A 311 -1.36 -8.93 3.25
CA ASP A 311 -0.65 -9.29 2.03
C ASP A 311 -1.02 -8.34 0.88
N SER A 312 -0.12 -8.11 -0.05
CA SER A 312 -0.37 -7.34 -1.27
C SER A 312 -0.60 -8.26 -2.47
N ASN A 313 -1.67 -8.03 -3.21
CA ASN A 313 -1.91 -8.68 -4.50
C ASN A 313 -1.50 -7.70 -5.62
N PHE A 314 -0.20 -7.51 -5.80
CA PHE A 314 0.36 -6.46 -6.63
C PHE A 314 0.11 -6.72 -8.12
N HIS A 315 -0.62 -5.80 -8.79
CA HIS A 315 -1.12 -5.94 -10.15
C HIS A 315 -0.99 -4.63 -10.96
N PRO A 316 -0.60 -4.71 -12.25
CA PRO A 316 -0.55 -3.58 -13.18
C PRO A 316 -1.80 -3.61 -14.08
N ILE A 317 -2.87 -2.88 -13.71
CA ILE A 317 -4.07 -2.80 -14.55
C ILE A 317 -3.71 -2.22 -15.92
N GLY A 318 -4.13 -2.92 -16.97
CA GLY A 318 -3.84 -2.58 -18.36
C GLY A 318 -2.56 -3.22 -18.91
N SER A 319 -1.74 -3.87 -18.07
CA SER A 319 -0.48 -4.50 -18.50
C SER A 319 -0.24 -5.85 -17.79
N HIS A 320 0.97 -6.38 -17.96
CA HIS A 320 1.43 -7.62 -17.35
C HIS A 320 2.86 -7.43 -16.84
N TRP A 321 3.22 -8.19 -15.81
CA TRP A 321 4.62 -8.31 -15.42
C TRP A 321 5.36 -9.19 -16.43
N ASP A 322 6.31 -8.62 -17.19
CA ASP A 322 7.20 -9.41 -18.07
C ASP A 322 8.02 -10.38 -17.23
N LYS A 323 8.48 -9.93 -16.06
CA LYS A 323 9.20 -10.76 -15.09
C LYS A 323 8.71 -10.51 -13.68
N VAL A 324 8.70 -11.58 -12.87
CA VAL A 324 8.46 -11.52 -11.42
C VAL A 324 9.52 -12.38 -10.73
N TYR A 325 10.38 -11.73 -9.96
CA TYR A 325 11.27 -12.39 -9.01
C TYR A 325 10.52 -12.51 -7.68
N GLN A 326 9.83 -13.65 -7.52
CA GLN A 326 9.02 -13.91 -6.33
C GLN A 326 9.85 -13.80 -5.04
N GLU A 327 9.22 -13.28 -3.98
CA GLU A 327 9.87 -13.09 -2.68
C GLU A 327 11.13 -12.22 -2.75
N GLY A 328 11.31 -11.45 -3.82
CA GLY A 328 12.49 -10.63 -4.04
C GLY A 328 13.79 -11.41 -4.25
N ALA A 329 13.71 -12.74 -4.44
CA ALA A 329 14.86 -13.64 -4.50
C ALA A 329 15.52 -13.61 -5.89
N LEU A 330 16.53 -12.75 -6.07
CA LEU A 330 17.15 -12.44 -7.38
C LEU A 330 18.02 -13.54 -7.97
N LEU A 331 18.31 -14.61 -7.24
CA LEU A 331 19.03 -15.80 -7.77
C LEU A 331 18.12 -16.77 -8.50
N ASN A 332 16.81 -16.68 -8.29
CA ASN A 332 15.84 -17.56 -8.91
C ASN A 332 15.53 -17.09 -10.35
N GLN A 333 15.11 -18.03 -11.20
CA GLN A 333 14.55 -17.66 -12.50
C GLN A 333 13.20 -16.96 -12.28
N PRO A 334 12.99 -15.78 -12.89
CA PRO A 334 11.72 -15.07 -12.74
C PRO A 334 10.58 -15.80 -13.44
N LEU A 335 9.38 -15.67 -12.92
CA LEU A 335 8.16 -15.96 -13.67
C LEU A 335 8.04 -14.99 -14.84
N ARG A 336 7.35 -15.40 -15.89
CA ARG A 336 7.16 -14.61 -17.11
C ARG A 336 5.68 -14.45 -17.43
N GLY A 337 5.29 -13.25 -17.86
CA GLY A 337 3.93 -12.97 -18.32
C GLY A 337 2.88 -13.14 -17.22
N SER A 338 3.19 -12.69 -16.01
CA SER A 338 2.27 -12.78 -14.86
C SER A 338 1.35 -11.57 -14.80
N GLN A 339 0.10 -11.79 -14.37
CA GLN A 339 -0.85 -10.69 -14.15
C GLN A 339 -0.73 -10.08 -12.75
N THR A 340 -0.71 -10.90 -11.72
CA THR A 340 -0.71 -10.49 -10.32
C THR A 340 0.32 -11.32 -9.56
N THR A 341 1.02 -10.70 -8.63
CA THR A 341 1.94 -11.41 -7.72
C THR A 341 1.56 -11.16 -6.27
N LEU A 342 1.54 -12.23 -5.47
CA LEU A 342 1.32 -12.13 -4.03
C LEU A 342 2.63 -11.72 -3.36
N VAL A 343 2.57 -10.70 -2.50
CA VAL A 343 3.68 -10.25 -1.66
C VAL A 343 3.23 -10.26 -0.21
N PRO A 344 3.70 -11.20 0.60
CA PRO A 344 3.30 -11.30 1.99
C PRO A 344 3.77 -10.08 2.80
N ALA A 345 3.08 -9.81 3.91
CA ALA A 345 3.53 -8.81 4.89
C ALA A 345 4.96 -9.10 5.35
N GLY A 346 5.83 -8.08 5.39
CA GLY A 346 7.26 -8.23 5.70
C GLY A 346 8.10 -8.80 4.55
N GLY A 347 7.49 -9.06 3.38
CA GLY A 347 8.15 -9.59 2.20
C GLY A 347 8.42 -8.52 1.13
N GLY A 348 8.93 -8.99 -0.02
CA GLY A 348 9.17 -8.15 -1.20
C GLY A 348 9.10 -8.92 -2.50
N THR A 349 9.08 -8.20 -3.60
CA THR A 349 9.19 -8.76 -4.96
C THR A 349 9.94 -7.79 -5.86
N VAL A 350 10.54 -8.30 -6.93
CA VAL A 350 11.05 -7.45 -8.02
C VAL A 350 10.29 -7.81 -9.27
N VAL A 351 9.70 -6.81 -9.90
CA VAL A 351 8.92 -7.00 -11.13
C VAL A 351 9.47 -6.13 -12.26
N GLU A 352 9.30 -6.57 -13.49
CA GLU A 352 9.60 -5.78 -14.69
C GLU A 352 8.34 -5.67 -15.55
N LEU A 353 8.11 -4.45 -16.06
CA LEU A 353 7.01 -4.11 -16.97
C LEU A 353 7.60 -3.42 -18.20
N ILE A 354 7.10 -3.79 -19.39
CA ILE A 354 7.48 -3.18 -20.68
C ILE A 354 6.34 -2.28 -21.14
N GLY A 355 6.64 -1.05 -21.53
CA GLY A 355 5.69 -0.15 -22.17
C GLY A 355 5.39 -0.60 -23.58
N GLN A 356 4.21 -1.18 -23.83
CA GLN A 356 3.86 -1.76 -25.14
C GLN A 356 3.04 -0.79 -25.99
N VAL A 357 2.16 -0.02 -25.38
CA VAL A 357 1.33 1.03 -26.01
C VAL A 357 1.23 2.23 -25.10
N PRO A 358 0.93 3.43 -25.60
CA PRO A 358 0.72 4.61 -24.77
C PRO A 358 -0.55 4.43 -23.93
N MET A 359 -0.40 4.55 -22.61
CA MET A 359 -1.49 4.36 -21.64
C MET A 359 -1.07 4.80 -20.24
N THR A 360 -2.00 4.89 -19.33
CA THR A 360 -1.72 4.92 -17.90
C THR A 360 -1.95 3.53 -17.32
N VAL A 361 -0.87 2.87 -16.91
CA VAL A 361 -0.95 1.63 -16.13
C VAL A 361 -1.30 2.00 -14.69
N VAL A 362 -2.33 1.37 -14.12
CA VAL A 362 -2.69 1.58 -12.73
C VAL A 362 -2.15 0.43 -11.87
N LEU A 363 -1.24 0.77 -10.98
CA LEU A 363 -0.68 -0.18 -10.02
C LEU A 363 -1.60 -0.27 -8.81
N VAL A 364 -2.03 -1.48 -8.44
CA VAL A 364 -2.94 -1.68 -7.31
C VAL A 364 -2.53 -2.86 -6.44
N ASP A 365 -2.93 -2.82 -5.17
CA ASP A 365 -3.26 -4.05 -4.45
C ASP A 365 -4.62 -4.52 -4.96
N HIS A 366 -4.68 -5.66 -5.67
CA HIS A 366 -5.91 -6.12 -6.32
C HIS A 366 -6.97 -6.68 -5.35
N ALA A 367 -6.81 -6.54 -4.06
CA ALA A 367 -7.91 -6.48 -3.11
C ALA A 367 -8.51 -5.07 -3.23
N LEU A 368 -9.43 -4.87 -4.21
CA LEU A 368 -9.75 -3.57 -4.79
C LEU A 368 -10.29 -2.54 -3.81
N ALA A 369 -10.96 -2.96 -2.74
CA ALA A 369 -11.33 -2.05 -1.65
C ALA A 369 -10.09 -1.40 -0.99
N ARG A 370 -8.94 -2.08 -0.96
CA ARG A 370 -7.70 -1.48 -0.47
C ARG A 370 -7.10 -0.47 -1.45
N ALA A 371 -7.31 -0.68 -2.74
CA ALA A 371 -6.87 0.25 -3.76
C ALA A 371 -7.72 1.52 -3.77
N PHE A 372 -9.03 1.37 -3.99
CA PHE A 372 -9.91 2.49 -4.25
C PHE A 372 -10.41 3.20 -2.98
N ASP A 373 -10.69 2.45 -1.91
CA ASP A 373 -11.25 3.05 -0.70
C ASP A 373 -10.19 3.40 0.36
N LYS A 374 -8.96 2.81 0.25
CA LYS A 374 -7.90 2.98 1.26
C LYS A 374 -6.59 3.54 0.70
N GLY A 375 -6.47 3.67 -0.63
CA GLY A 375 -5.37 4.38 -1.27
C GLY A 375 -4.19 3.53 -1.76
N ALA A 376 -4.30 2.18 -1.82
CA ALA A 376 -3.24 1.32 -2.39
C ALA A 376 -3.22 1.36 -3.93
N ILE A 377 -3.07 2.56 -4.48
CA ILE A 377 -3.10 2.86 -5.90
C ILE A 377 -1.89 3.71 -6.32
N GLY A 378 -1.32 3.40 -7.47
CA GLY A 378 -0.26 4.16 -8.13
C GLY A 378 -0.48 4.15 -9.63
N GLN A 379 0.28 4.96 -10.35
CA GLN A 379 0.18 5.08 -11.82
C GLN A 379 1.57 5.03 -12.44
N ILE A 380 1.66 4.52 -13.68
CA ILE A 380 2.81 4.69 -14.57
C ILE A 380 2.25 5.24 -15.88
N VAL A 381 2.70 6.42 -16.30
CA VAL A 381 2.29 7.01 -17.58
C VAL A 381 3.25 6.56 -18.66
N ILE A 382 2.75 5.82 -19.65
CA ILE A 382 3.50 5.38 -20.83
C ILE A 382 3.13 6.28 -21.99
N GLU A 383 4.12 6.98 -22.54
CA GLU A 383 3.96 7.91 -23.68
C GLU A 383 4.57 7.29 -24.94
N GLY A 384 4.05 7.65 -26.12
CA GLY A 384 4.61 7.18 -27.39
C GLY A 384 3.56 7.02 -28.49
N GLU A 385 3.91 6.25 -29.53
CA GLU A 385 3.01 5.96 -30.63
C GLU A 385 2.17 4.71 -30.34
N GLN A 386 0.89 4.76 -30.75
CA GLN A 386 -0.03 3.62 -30.64
C GLN A 386 0.38 2.53 -31.62
N ASP A 387 0.38 1.27 -31.17
CA ASP A 387 0.52 0.10 -32.00
C ASP A 387 -0.84 -0.61 -32.17
N PRO A 388 -1.51 -0.46 -33.32
CA PRO A 388 -2.83 -1.05 -33.55
C PRO A 388 -2.81 -2.58 -33.63
N GLU A 389 -1.64 -3.23 -33.82
CA GLU A 389 -1.50 -4.67 -33.75
C GLU A 389 -1.60 -5.21 -32.30
N ILE A 390 -1.37 -4.33 -31.31
CA ILE A 390 -1.46 -4.66 -29.88
C ILE A 390 -2.82 -4.25 -29.32
N PHE A 391 -3.24 -3.00 -29.60
CA PHE A 391 -4.50 -2.46 -29.11
C PHE A 391 -5.06 -1.41 -30.07
N GLU A 392 -6.28 -1.62 -30.55
CA GLU A 392 -7.01 -0.69 -31.40
C GLU A 392 -8.47 -0.61 -30.99
N VAL A 393 -9.00 0.61 -30.85
CA VAL A 393 -10.43 0.84 -30.68
C VAL A 393 -11.13 0.79 -32.05
N ILE A 394 -11.82 -0.28 -32.35
CA ILE A 394 -12.51 -0.47 -33.63
C ILE A 394 -13.81 0.37 -33.70
N SER A 395 -14.48 0.54 -32.56
CA SER A 395 -15.61 1.48 -32.42
C SER A 395 -15.72 1.88 -30.95
N GLU A 396 -15.88 3.17 -30.71
CA GLU A 396 -16.26 3.63 -29.38
C GLU A 396 -17.69 3.17 -29.07
N ALA A 397 -17.97 2.88 -27.80
CA ALA A 397 -19.32 2.61 -27.34
C ALA A 397 -20.12 3.92 -27.55
N GLY A 398 -20.78 4.03 -28.68
CA GLY A 398 -21.80 5.05 -28.89
C GLY A 398 -23.10 4.65 -28.19
N PRO A 399 -24.04 5.58 -27.99
CA PRO A 399 -25.39 5.21 -27.57
C PRO A 399 -25.87 4.10 -28.50
N SER A 400 -26.18 2.93 -27.97
CA SER A 400 -26.78 1.82 -28.75
C SER A 400 -28.04 2.36 -29.39
N GLU A 401 -28.02 2.53 -30.75
CA GLU A 401 -29.31 2.77 -31.44
C GLU A 401 -30.27 1.63 -31.06
N PRO A 402 -31.48 1.92 -30.58
CA PRO A 402 -32.44 0.88 -30.32
C PRO A 402 -32.65 0.15 -31.64
N GLY A 403 -32.30 -1.15 -31.65
CA GLY A 403 -32.38 -2.00 -32.84
C GLY A 403 -33.69 -1.77 -33.55
N GLY A 404 -33.62 -1.34 -34.82
CA GLY A 404 -34.78 -1.01 -35.65
C GLY A 404 -35.78 -2.16 -35.65
N PRO A 405 -37.06 -1.93 -35.50
CA PRO A 405 -38.06 -2.97 -35.47
C PRO A 405 -38.10 -3.72 -36.79
N THR A 406 -37.93 -5.01 -36.73
CA THR A 406 -38.44 -5.92 -37.78
C THR A 406 -39.89 -5.52 -38.08
N SER A 407 -40.14 -5.14 -39.32
CA SER A 407 -41.43 -4.70 -39.83
C SER A 407 -42.61 -5.60 -39.38
N ALA A 408 -43.43 -5.09 -38.51
CA ALA A 408 -44.79 -5.55 -38.27
C ALA A 408 -45.76 -4.40 -38.63
N PRO A 409 -47.04 -4.69 -39.01
CA PRO A 409 -47.85 -3.83 -39.86
C PRO A 409 -48.24 -2.49 -39.22
N GLN A 410 -48.21 -1.45 -40.05
CA GLN A 410 -48.57 -0.07 -39.71
C GLN A 410 -50.03 0.06 -39.22
N THR A 411 -50.17 0.57 -38.01
CA THR A 411 -51.41 1.21 -37.52
C THR A 411 -51.12 2.72 -37.39
N PRO A 412 -52.07 3.61 -37.75
CA PRO A 412 -51.78 5.03 -37.94
C PRO A 412 -51.37 5.77 -36.65
N ALA A 413 -50.43 6.69 -36.78
CA ALA A 413 -49.89 7.51 -35.74
C ALA A 413 -50.93 8.36 -35.01
N PRO A 414 -50.87 8.44 -33.66
CA PRO A 414 -51.54 9.50 -32.93
C PRO A 414 -50.66 10.76 -32.96
N ALA A 415 -51.30 11.91 -32.98
CA ALA A 415 -50.73 13.22 -33.09
C ALA A 415 -49.74 13.55 -31.97
N THR A 416 -48.64 14.22 -32.37
CA THR A 416 -47.63 14.84 -31.53
C THR A 416 -48.25 15.80 -30.51
N PRO A 417 -48.00 15.65 -29.20
CA PRO A 417 -48.23 16.73 -28.26
C PRO A 417 -47.00 17.67 -28.27
N SER A 418 -47.23 18.89 -28.65
CA SER A 418 -46.30 19.98 -28.46
C SER A 418 -46.30 20.38 -26.98
N GLY A 419 -45.41 19.82 -26.18
CA GLY A 419 -45.12 20.25 -24.83
C GLY A 419 -43.75 20.88 -24.80
N SER A 420 -43.63 22.07 -24.22
CA SER A 420 -42.37 22.72 -23.93
C SER A 420 -41.53 21.86 -22.98
N PRO A 421 -40.19 21.85 -23.07
CA PRO A 421 -39.35 21.08 -22.16
C PRO A 421 -39.61 21.51 -20.71
N VAL A 422 -39.91 20.53 -19.85
CA VAL A 422 -39.98 20.72 -18.40
C VAL A 422 -38.59 21.06 -17.89
N ALA A 423 -38.47 21.98 -16.94
CA ALA A 423 -37.21 22.34 -16.32
C ALA A 423 -36.52 21.09 -15.74
N GLY A 424 -35.20 21.00 -15.95
CA GLY A 424 -34.45 19.87 -15.41
C GLY A 424 -34.41 19.89 -13.88
N GLU A 425 -34.32 18.71 -13.29
CA GLU A 425 -34.09 18.51 -11.85
C GLU A 425 -32.60 18.21 -11.61
N GLU A 426 -32.09 18.76 -10.52
CA GLU A 426 -30.68 18.58 -10.15
C GLU A 426 -30.57 17.77 -8.85
N ILE A 427 -29.61 16.82 -8.81
CA ILE A 427 -29.26 16.00 -7.65
C ILE A 427 -27.77 16.20 -7.36
N SER A 428 -27.46 16.57 -6.11
CA SER A 428 -26.08 16.66 -5.63
C SER A 428 -25.70 15.33 -4.93
N ILE A 429 -24.56 14.76 -5.32
CA ILE A 429 -23.87 13.70 -4.57
C ILE A 429 -23.09 14.42 -3.47
N VAL A 430 -23.61 14.35 -2.24
CA VAL A 430 -23.17 15.22 -1.14
C VAL A 430 -21.83 14.77 -0.55
N ALA A 431 -21.11 15.71 0.04
CA ALA A 431 -19.83 15.46 0.71
C ALA A 431 -19.95 14.37 1.80
N GLY A 432 -19.06 13.39 1.75
CA GLY A 432 -19.03 12.26 2.68
C GLY A 432 -19.86 11.05 2.27
N SER A 433 -20.54 11.09 1.09
CA SER A 433 -21.34 9.96 0.60
C SER A 433 -20.53 8.70 0.36
N GLY A 434 -19.24 8.83 0.05
CA GLY A 434 -18.30 7.70 -0.08
C GLY A 434 -17.90 7.05 1.23
N SER A 435 -18.26 7.61 2.39
CA SER A 435 -17.92 7.05 3.69
C SER A 435 -18.67 5.75 3.94
N ALA A 436 -17.97 4.71 4.45
CA ALA A 436 -18.56 3.42 4.76
C ALA A 436 -19.73 3.56 5.75
N GLN A 437 -20.88 2.99 5.39
CA GLN A 437 -22.01 2.86 6.33
C GLN A 437 -21.69 1.82 7.40
N PRO A 438 -22.18 1.97 8.64
CA PRO A 438 -22.10 0.93 9.66
C PRO A 438 -22.71 -0.38 9.16
N LEU A 439 -22.12 -1.51 9.55
CA LEU A 439 -22.56 -2.88 9.17
C LEU A 439 -24.02 -3.23 9.54
N ASP A 440 -24.72 -2.37 10.26
CA ASP A 440 -26.09 -2.55 10.75
C ASP A 440 -27.14 -1.77 9.93
N ALA A 441 -26.78 -1.13 8.82
CA ALA A 441 -27.75 -0.44 7.97
C ALA A 441 -28.61 -1.51 7.24
N PRO A 442 -29.95 -1.46 7.34
CA PRO A 442 -30.80 -2.42 6.66
C PRO A 442 -30.68 -2.30 5.14
N ASP A 443 -30.67 -3.43 4.44
CA ASP A 443 -30.62 -3.56 2.97
C ASP A 443 -31.85 -2.95 2.24
N GLU A 444 -32.75 -2.29 2.95
CA GLU A 444 -33.96 -1.71 2.40
C GLU A 444 -33.87 -0.19 2.29
N PHE A 445 -34.34 0.35 1.18
CA PHE A 445 -34.63 1.77 0.97
C PHE A 445 -35.50 2.33 2.11
N ALA A 446 -34.91 2.56 3.27
CA ALA A 446 -35.58 3.25 4.34
C ALA A 446 -35.55 4.73 4.02
N ALA A 447 -36.68 5.31 3.72
CA ALA A 447 -36.89 6.73 3.79
C ALA A 447 -36.67 7.17 5.25
N THR A 448 -35.44 7.45 5.63
CA THR A 448 -35.07 8.05 6.90
C THR A 448 -34.80 9.52 6.66
N GLU A 449 -35.14 10.39 7.62
CA GLU A 449 -34.99 11.84 7.56
C GLU A 449 -33.51 12.32 7.61
N GLU A 450 -32.54 11.42 7.41
CA GLU A 450 -31.11 11.74 7.30
C GLU A 450 -30.74 11.88 5.81
N PRO A 451 -29.76 12.75 5.49
CA PRO A 451 -29.41 13.01 4.10
C PRO A 451 -28.99 11.73 3.39
N ALA A 452 -29.69 11.42 2.30
CA ALA A 452 -29.32 10.35 1.39
C ALA A 452 -27.97 10.65 0.75
N ASP A 453 -27.22 9.61 0.45
CA ASP A 453 -25.89 9.72 -0.16
C ASP A 453 -25.90 10.37 -1.55
N TYR A 454 -27.05 10.34 -2.24
CA TYR A 454 -27.32 11.12 -3.45
C TYR A 454 -28.14 12.41 -3.20
N GLY A 455 -28.18 12.93 -1.98
CA GLY A 455 -28.96 14.12 -1.64
C GLY A 455 -30.48 13.90 -1.60
N VAL A 456 -31.00 12.92 -2.35
CA VAL A 456 -32.39 12.45 -2.31
C VAL A 456 -32.46 10.94 -2.57
N ASN A 457 -33.22 10.20 -1.75
CA ASN A 457 -33.41 8.76 -1.92
C ASN A 457 -34.44 8.44 -2.99
N GLU A 458 -35.40 9.34 -3.24
CA GLU A 458 -36.47 9.19 -4.23
C GLU A 458 -36.79 10.55 -4.83
N LEU A 459 -36.78 10.64 -6.15
CA LEU A 459 -37.22 11.81 -6.89
C LEU A 459 -38.33 11.42 -7.88
N ALA A 460 -39.50 12.03 -7.74
CA ALA A 460 -40.62 11.84 -8.67
C ALA A 460 -40.59 12.91 -9.78
N VAL A 461 -40.54 12.48 -11.04
CA VAL A 461 -40.47 13.37 -12.22
C VAL A 461 -41.54 13.04 -13.25
N ALA A 462 -41.83 13.97 -14.14
CA ALA A 462 -42.71 13.75 -15.29
C ALA A 462 -41.92 13.11 -16.45
N ILE A 463 -42.61 12.42 -17.35
CA ILE A 463 -42.03 11.95 -18.63
C ILE A 463 -41.39 13.12 -19.38
N GLY A 464 -40.18 12.92 -19.91
CA GLY A 464 -39.40 13.91 -20.63
C GLY A 464 -38.56 14.82 -19.75
N THR A 465 -38.54 14.62 -18.41
CA THR A 465 -37.66 15.34 -17.50
C THR A 465 -36.23 14.83 -17.67
N THR A 466 -35.28 15.78 -17.73
CA THR A 466 -33.85 15.49 -17.62
C THR A 466 -33.44 15.69 -16.18
N VAL A 467 -32.84 14.66 -15.58
CA VAL A 467 -32.19 14.74 -14.25
C VAL A 467 -30.70 14.84 -14.44
N THR A 468 -30.06 15.74 -13.69
CA THR A 468 -28.62 15.93 -13.70
C THR A 468 -28.07 15.64 -12.32
N TRP A 469 -27.10 14.75 -12.21
CA TRP A 469 -26.33 14.47 -10.99
C TRP A 469 -24.99 15.16 -11.07
N THR A 470 -24.61 15.83 -10.01
CA THR A 470 -23.28 16.45 -9.87
C THR A 470 -22.58 15.84 -8.67
N ASN A 471 -21.34 15.42 -8.85
CA ASN A 471 -20.52 14.95 -7.75
C ASN A 471 -19.92 16.14 -6.98
N ASP A 472 -20.51 16.45 -5.83
CA ASP A 472 -20.03 17.49 -4.90
C ASP A 472 -19.22 16.90 -3.72
N ASP A 473 -18.90 15.59 -3.74
CA ASP A 473 -18.08 14.94 -2.71
C ASP A 473 -16.57 15.19 -2.97
N PRO A 474 -15.87 15.93 -2.10
CA PRO A 474 -14.50 16.33 -2.36
C PRO A 474 -13.54 15.13 -2.36
N GLY A 475 -12.85 14.90 -3.48
CA GLY A 475 -11.79 13.89 -3.59
C GLY A 475 -12.28 12.45 -3.71
N VAL A 476 -13.59 12.23 -3.84
CA VAL A 476 -14.20 10.90 -3.96
C VAL A 476 -14.87 10.77 -5.32
N MET A 477 -14.57 9.70 -6.06
CA MET A 477 -15.23 9.37 -7.32
C MET A 477 -16.52 8.60 -7.06
N HIS A 478 -17.59 8.96 -7.77
CA HIS A 478 -18.87 8.27 -7.72
C HIS A 478 -19.34 7.82 -9.09
N THR A 479 -20.33 6.92 -9.13
CA THR A 479 -21.10 6.60 -10.35
C THR A 479 -22.58 6.76 -10.10
N VAL A 480 -23.35 6.96 -11.18
CA VAL A 480 -24.81 6.92 -11.18
C VAL A 480 -25.21 5.83 -12.17
N THR A 481 -25.36 4.60 -11.66
CA THR A 481 -25.52 3.39 -12.46
C THR A 481 -26.90 2.78 -12.21
N ALA A 482 -27.73 2.70 -13.25
CA ALA A 482 -29.07 2.09 -13.13
C ALA A 482 -28.98 0.58 -12.89
N ALA A 483 -29.79 0.06 -11.97
CA ALA A 483 -29.82 -1.37 -11.65
C ALA A 483 -30.29 -2.23 -12.83
N ASP A 484 -31.13 -1.67 -13.73
CA ASP A 484 -31.62 -2.31 -14.96
C ASP A 484 -30.73 -2.08 -16.19
N GLY A 485 -29.60 -1.33 -16.02
CA GLY A 485 -28.67 -0.99 -17.08
C GLY A 485 -29.16 0.09 -18.05
N SER A 486 -30.23 0.82 -17.74
CA SER A 486 -30.78 1.85 -18.63
C SER A 486 -29.90 3.09 -18.75
N PHE A 487 -29.08 3.37 -17.76
CA PHE A 487 -28.04 4.43 -17.80
C PHE A 487 -26.86 4.11 -16.88
N ASP A 488 -25.72 4.68 -17.23
CA ASP A 488 -24.49 4.63 -16.44
C ASP A 488 -23.66 5.90 -16.72
N SER A 489 -23.25 6.59 -15.66
CA SER A 489 -22.45 7.81 -15.81
C SER A 489 -20.97 7.52 -16.08
N GLY A 490 -20.49 6.28 -15.85
CA GLY A 490 -19.09 6.06 -15.57
C GLY A 490 -18.66 6.78 -14.28
N PHE A 491 -17.35 6.87 -14.04
CA PHE A 491 -16.82 7.60 -12.88
C PHE A 491 -16.98 9.11 -13.07
N LEU A 492 -17.54 9.77 -12.06
CA LEU A 492 -17.63 11.21 -11.94
C LEU A 492 -16.62 11.68 -10.88
N GLU A 493 -15.68 12.51 -11.27
CA GLU A 493 -14.80 13.21 -10.33
C GLU A 493 -15.52 14.39 -9.65
N THR A 494 -14.95 14.93 -8.57
CA THR A 494 -15.55 16.09 -7.88
C THR A 494 -15.79 17.25 -8.84
N GLY A 495 -17.02 17.72 -8.90
CA GLY A 495 -17.49 18.79 -9.80
C GLY A 495 -17.95 18.32 -11.16
N GLU A 496 -17.80 17.04 -11.51
CA GLU A 496 -18.34 16.50 -12.77
C GLU A 496 -19.83 16.17 -12.64
N SER A 497 -20.52 16.18 -13.79
CA SER A 497 -21.98 15.99 -13.84
C SER A 497 -22.35 15.01 -14.94
N PHE A 498 -23.41 14.24 -14.69
CA PHE A 498 -24.05 13.33 -15.64
C PHE A 498 -25.53 13.68 -15.76
N SER A 499 -26.09 13.59 -16.96
CA SER A 499 -27.51 13.88 -17.20
C SER A 499 -28.19 12.77 -17.97
N TYR A 500 -29.42 12.41 -17.56
CA TYR A 500 -30.25 11.42 -18.24
C TYR A 500 -31.69 11.91 -18.37
N THR A 501 -32.30 11.69 -19.55
CA THR A 501 -33.70 12.10 -19.83
C THR A 501 -34.63 10.90 -19.76
N PHE A 502 -35.61 10.95 -18.85
CA PHE A 502 -36.57 9.86 -18.61
C PHE A 502 -37.77 9.94 -19.57
N ASN A 503 -37.78 9.12 -20.61
CA ASN A 503 -38.79 9.14 -21.65
C ASN A 503 -39.89 8.08 -21.49
N THR A 504 -39.81 7.21 -20.50
CA THR A 504 -40.78 6.14 -20.21
C THR A 504 -41.21 6.20 -18.75
N PRO A 505 -42.49 5.97 -18.44
CA PRO A 505 -42.92 5.88 -17.04
C PRO A 505 -42.39 4.60 -16.39
N GLY A 506 -42.04 4.66 -15.11
CA GLY A 506 -41.51 3.54 -14.36
C GLY A 506 -40.73 3.97 -13.15
N GLU A 507 -40.17 3.00 -12.42
CA GLU A 507 -39.26 3.19 -11.33
C GLU A 507 -37.85 2.78 -11.81
N PHE A 508 -36.87 3.67 -11.64
CA PHE A 508 -35.49 3.48 -12.04
C PHE A 508 -34.62 3.53 -10.79
N GLU A 509 -34.27 2.36 -10.28
CA GLU A 509 -33.31 2.23 -9.18
C GLU A 509 -31.90 2.42 -9.70
N TYR A 510 -31.10 3.17 -8.97
CA TYR A 510 -29.68 3.37 -9.30
C TYR A 510 -28.80 3.35 -8.06
N PHE A 511 -27.51 3.08 -8.26
CA PHE A 511 -26.52 2.95 -7.19
C PHE A 511 -25.16 3.46 -7.65
N CYS A 512 -24.24 3.65 -6.69
CA CYS A 512 -22.85 3.93 -6.96
C CYS A 512 -22.06 2.62 -6.99
N VAL A 513 -21.32 2.34 -8.08
CA VAL A 513 -20.55 1.09 -8.23
C VAL A 513 -19.46 0.96 -7.16
N PRO A 514 -18.60 1.98 -6.90
CA PRO A 514 -17.61 1.89 -5.83
C PRO A 514 -18.21 1.93 -4.42
N HIS A 515 -19.45 2.46 -4.25
CA HIS A 515 -20.10 2.63 -2.95
C HIS A 515 -21.50 1.97 -2.95
N PRO A 516 -21.61 0.63 -2.87
CA PRO A 516 -22.87 -0.11 -3.11
C PRO A 516 -24.00 0.20 -2.12
N TRP A 517 -23.68 0.84 -1.00
CA TRP A 517 -24.67 1.34 -0.02
C TRP A 517 -25.38 2.61 -0.49
N MET A 518 -24.77 3.40 -1.41
CA MET A 518 -25.37 4.56 -2.00
C MET A 518 -26.41 4.12 -3.04
N ARG A 519 -27.69 4.19 -2.67
CA ARG A 519 -28.83 3.78 -3.52
C ARG A 519 -29.92 4.81 -3.48
N ALA A 520 -30.55 5.01 -4.64
CA ALA A 520 -31.67 5.89 -4.77
C ALA A 520 -32.56 5.47 -5.97
N ARG A 521 -33.70 6.13 -6.18
CA ARG A 521 -34.58 5.86 -7.32
C ARG A 521 -35.22 7.10 -7.89
N ILE A 522 -35.48 7.05 -9.20
CA ILE A 522 -36.31 8.02 -9.91
C ILE A 522 -37.66 7.36 -10.24
N VAL A 523 -38.73 8.02 -9.86
CA VAL A 523 -40.11 7.58 -10.18
C VAL A 523 -40.68 8.47 -11.30
N VAL A 524 -40.80 7.92 -12.49
CA VAL A 524 -41.31 8.65 -13.66
C VAL A 524 -42.83 8.43 -13.76
N MET A 525 -43.57 9.50 -13.53
CA MET A 525 -45.04 9.46 -13.52
C MET A 525 -45.59 9.57 -14.94
N ALA A 526 -46.56 8.67 -15.27
CA ALA A 526 -47.41 8.87 -16.45
C ALA A 526 -48.36 10.02 -16.18
N HIS A 527 -48.50 10.95 -17.12
CA HIS A 527 -49.54 11.99 -17.09
C HIS A 527 -50.90 11.38 -17.30
#